data_29dcb28516ab0ddc1a950db8dc3b22a7
#
_entry.id   29dcb28516ab0ddc1a950db8dc3b22a7
#
_cell.length_a   1.000
_cell.length_b   1.000
_cell.length_c   1.000
_cell.angle_alpha   90.00
_cell.angle_beta   90.00
_cell.angle_gamma   90.00
#
_symmetry.space_group_name_H-M   'P 1'
#
loop_
_entity.id
_entity.type
_entity.pdbx_description
1 polymer ?
#
loop_
_entity_poly.entity_id
_entity_poly.type
_entity_poly.pdbx_seq_one_letter_code
_entity_poly.pdbx_strand_id
1 'polypeptide(L)'
;MSSKSINNCVLKAREEEIMDTALEIITAQGIAGLTIDKVAAKIPYSKGTIYNHFTCKEDLLTGLCNRSVENLYNLFYHAASFDGCSREKILAIGYAYMLHALLNPTEFMLVISAKTPSIGEKSSEKRREEHLHLEGKLLENILHVISEGLTSGDFKLQSHLSPAQVAFALWSMCFGTIVLLHESLDRCSVRTEMELERELINHANLMLDGLNWKPYTQEHDWAGTLKKYKTELFADEVRQLKRLQNK
;
A
#
# COMPACT_ATOMS: atom_id res chain seq x y z
N MET A 1 22.36 26.54 -0.34
CA MET A 1 21.84 25.48 0.57
C MET A 1 22.64 25.51 1.87
N SER A 2 21.98 25.48 3.04
CA SER A 2 22.65 25.47 4.35
C SER A 2 23.38 24.14 4.57
N SER A 3 24.54 24.15 5.25
CA SER A 3 25.33 22.96 5.63
C SER A 3 24.46 21.90 6.35
N LYS A 4 23.48 22.33 7.14
CA LYS A 4 22.50 21.47 7.84
C LYS A 4 21.56 20.73 6.87
N SER A 5 21.16 21.38 5.76
CA SER A 5 20.32 20.81 4.70
C SER A 5 21.09 19.73 3.90
N ILE A 6 22.36 19.97 3.62
CA ILE A 6 23.22 19.01 2.91
C ILE A 6 23.45 17.75 3.77
N ASN A 7 23.69 17.94 5.07
CA ASN A 7 23.90 16.81 5.99
C ASN A 7 22.64 15.94 6.11
N ASN A 8 21.45 16.54 6.20
CA ASN A 8 20.20 15.79 6.23
C ASN A 8 19.93 15.01 4.92
N CYS A 9 20.28 15.57 3.77
CA CYS A 9 20.14 14.88 2.48
C CYS A 9 21.04 13.64 2.41
N VAL A 10 22.29 13.76 2.86
CA VAL A 10 23.26 12.64 2.90
C VAL A 10 22.81 11.56 3.88
N LEU A 11 22.27 11.94 5.05
CA LEU A 11 21.75 10.98 6.03
C LEU A 11 20.55 10.21 5.48
N LYS A 12 19.62 10.91 4.81
CA LYS A 12 18.44 10.27 4.20
C LYS A 12 18.86 9.34 3.06
N ALA A 13 19.74 9.74 2.17
CA ALA A 13 20.23 8.88 1.08
C ALA A 13 20.89 7.60 1.60
N ARG A 14 21.67 7.70 2.70
CA ARG A 14 22.28 6.53 3.35
C ARG A 14 21.24 5.61 3.98
N GLU A 15 20.22 6.17 4.59
CA GLU A 15 19.11 5.42 5.17
C GLU A 15 18.36 4.62 4.09
N GLU A 16 18.09 5.23 2.94
CA GLU A 16 17.47 4.55 1.79
C GLU A 16 18.36 3.40 1.28
N GLU A 17 19.68 3.60 1.13
CA GLU A 17 20.59 2.55 0.69
C GLU A 17 20.64 1.34 1.64
N ILE A 18 20.58 1.60 2.97
CA ILE A 18 20.48 0.54 3.98
C ILE A 18 19.17 -0.22 3.84
N MET A 19 18.05 0.49 3.66
CA MET A 19 16.73 -0.11 3.47
C MET A 19 16.63 -0.90 2.18
N ASP A 20 17.16 -0.41 1.07
CA ASP A 20 17.17 -1.12 -0.23
C ASP A 20 17.95 -2.43 -0.13
N THR A 21 19.13 -2.39 0.50
CA THR A 21 19.92 -3.60 0.73
C THR A 21 19.19 -4.61 1.64
N ALA A 22 18.52 -4.12 2.66
CA ALA A 22 17.70 -4.96 3.54
C ALA A 22 16.54 -5.61 2.78
N LEU A 23 15.87 -4.85 1.91
CA LEU A 23 14.77 -5.34 1.07
C LEU A 23 15.25 -6.42 0.09
N GLU A 24 16.41 -6.25 -0.55
CA GLU A 24 17.03 -7.31 -1.39
C GLU A 24 17.25 -8.61 -0.59
N ILE A 25 17.77 -8.51 0.63
CA ILE A 25 18.00 -9.69 1.48
C ILE A 25 16.67 -10.35 1.85
N ILE A 26 15.64 -9.56 2.20
CA ILE A 26 14.32 -10.07 2.54
C ILE A 26 13.69 -10.77 1.33
N THR A 27 13.79 -10.19 0.15
CA THR A 27 13.26 -10.76 -1.10
C THR A 27 13.91 -12.10 -1.41
N ALA A 28 15.22 -12.22 -1.19
CA ALA A 28 15.97 -13.44 -1.50
C ALA A 28 15.87 -14.53 -0.41
N GLN A 29 15.74 -14.17 0.87
CA GLN A 29 15.91 -15.08 2.01
C GLN A 29 14.77 -15.01 3.04
N GLY A 30 13.75 -14.20 2.79
CA GLY A 30 12.69 -13.92 3.74
C GLY A 30 13.13 -13.04 4.92
N ILE A 31 12.18 -12.62 5.75
CA ILE A 31 12.40 -11.77 6.94
C ILE A 31 13.38 -12.44 7.94
N ALA A 32 13.30 -13.76 8.08
CA ALA A 32 14.20 -14.51 8.98
C ALA A 32 15.66 -14.42 8.51
N GLY A 33 15.90 -14.31 7.22
CA GLY A 33 17.23 -14.19 6.63
C GLY A 33 17.92 -12.84 6.84
N LEU A 34 17.18 -11.77 7.21
CA LEU A 34 17.73 -10.45 7.44
C LEU A 34 18.52 -10.40 8.76
N THR A 35 19.76 -9.89 8.69
CA THR A 35 20.58 -9.51 9.85
C THR A 35 21.36 -8.23 9.52
N ILE A 36 21.69 -7.41 10.53
CA ILE A 36 22.49 -6.20 10.33
C ILE A 36 23.88 -6.54 9.76
N ASP A 37 24.43 -7.71 10.10
CA ASP A 37 25.70 -8.19 9.56
C ASP A 37 25.66 -8.43 8.06
N LYS A 38 24.59 -9.02 7.56
CA LYS A 38 24.43 -9.25 6.12
C LYS A 38 24.22 -7.93 5.37
N VAL A 39 23.52 -6.96 5.97
CA VAL A 39 23.40 -5.62 5.39
C VAL A 39 24.77 -4.96 5.32
N ALA A 40 25.52 -4.92 6.43
CA ALA A 40 26.86 -4.33 6.49
C ALA A 40 27.87 -4.98 5.52
N ALA A 41 27.71 -6.26 5.21
CA ALA A 41 28.55 -6.97 4.27
C ALA A 41 28.33 -6.56 2.80
N LYS A 42 27.18 -5.92 2.49
CA LYS A 42 26.79 -5.55 1.11
C LYS A 42 26.94 -4.06 0.80
N ILE A 43 27.13 -3.21 1.79
CA ILE A 43 27.21 -1.75 1.64
C ILE A 43 28.52 -1.19 2.20
N PRO A 44 28.98 -0.01 1.73
CA PRO A 44 30.27 0.57 2.17
C PRO A 44 30.19 1.24 3.54
N TYR A 45 29.30 0.77 4.44
CA TYR A 45 29.12 1.36 5.78
C TYR A 45 29.44 0.34 6.87
N SER A 46 30.06 0.86 7.94
CA SER A 46 30.32 0.04 9.14
C SER A 46 28.99 -0.31 9.85
N LYS A 47 28.98 -1.41 10.61
CA LYS A 47 27.84 -1.74 11.50
C LYS A 47 27.47 -0.58 12.41
N GLY A 48 28.45 0.14 12.96
CA GLY A 48 28.22 1.32 13.79
C GLY A 48 27.46 2.42 13.04
N THR A 49 27.74 2.60 11.74
CA THR A 49 27.00 3.54 10.90
C THR A 49 25.55 3.10 10.72
N ILE A 50 25.31 1.80 10.52
CA ILE A 50 23.93 1.26 10.39
C ILE A 50 23.17 1.46 11.71
N TYR A 51 23.79 1.16 12.86
CA TYR A 51 23.17 1.35 14.18
C TYR A 51 22.87 2.81 14.53
N ASN A 52 23.51 3.77 13.88
CA ASN A 52 23.15 5.19 14.00
C ASN A 52 21.82 5.54 13.29
N HIS A 53 21.39 4.72 12.32
CA HIS A 53 20.12 4.89 11.58
C HIS A 53 19.02 4.00 12.14
N PHE A 54 19.37 2.77 12.52
CA PHE A 54 18.41 1.73 12.95
C PHE A 54 18.95 1.04 14.22
N THR A 55 18.24 1.16 15.32
CA THR A 55 18.66 0.66 16.63
C THR A 55 18.77 -0.87 16.69
N CYS A 56 17.98 -1.57 15.87
CA CYS A 56 17.98 -3.03 15.75
C CYS A 56 17.38 -3.45 14.40
N LYS A 57 17.32 -4.76 14.14
CA LYS A 57 16.68 -5.33 12.95
C LYS A 57 15.19 -4.94 12.85
N GLU A 58 14.49 -4.98 13.96
CA GLU A 58 13.06 -4.67 14.01
C GLU A 58 12.81 -3.17 13.69
N ASP A 59 13.70 -2.29 14.10
CA ASP A 59 13.66 -0.87 13.75
C ASP A 59 13.86 -0.64 12.24
N LEU A 60 14.77 -1.40 11.62
CA LEU A 60 14.96 -1.41 10.16
C LEU A 60 13.73 -1.96 9.43
N LEU A 61 13.10 -3.01 9.94
CA LEU A 61 11.86 -3.55 9.38
C LEU A 61 10.72 -2.51 9.47
N THR A 62 10.59 -1.80 10.59
CA THR A 62 9.61 -0.72 10.74
C THR A 62 9.90 0.44 9.80
N GLY A 63 11.17 0.79 9.57
CA GLY A 63 11.56 1.77 8.55
C GLY A 63 11.10 1.39 7.15
N LEU A 64 11.29 0.12 6.76
CA LEU A 64 10.79 -0.40 5.48
C LEU A 64 9.25 -0.34 5.39
N CYS A 65 8.55 -0.69 6.48
CA CYS A 65 7.09 -0.58 6.54
C CYS A 65 6.64 0.87 6.38
N ASN A 66 7.30 1.83 7.05
CA ASN A 66 6.97 3.25 6.94
C ASN A 66 7.13 3.75 5.51
N ARG A 67 8.24 3.39 4.84
CA ARG A 67 8.47 3.71 3.43
C ARG A 67 7.36 3.13 2.53
N SER A 68 6.99 1.87 2.74
CA SER A 68 5.91 1.23 1.99
C SER A 68 4.55 1.92 2.18
N VAL A 69 4.22 2.29 3.43
CA VAL A 69 2.97 3.03 3.74
C VAL A 69 3.00 4.45 3.16
N GLU A 70 4.16 5.14 3.15
CA GLU A 70 4.32 6.45 2.51
C GLU A 70 4.11 6.37 0.99
N ASN A 71 4.68 5.36 0.34
CA ASN A 71 4.46 5.12 -1.09
C ASN A 71 2.99 4.84 -1.39
N LEU A 72 2.34 4.03 -0.56
CA LEU A 72 0.90 3.75 -0.69
C LEU A 72 0.05 5.00 -0.46
N TYR A 73 0.41 5.85 0.52
CA TYR A 73 -0.25 7.13 0.76
C TYR A 73 -0.22 8.02 -0.48
N ASN A 74 0.93 8.13 -1.14
CA ASN A 74 1.06 8.94 -2.36
C ASN A 74 0.17 8.41 -3.49
N LEU A 75 0.08 7.09 -3.66
CA LEU A 75 -0.83 6.47 -4.63
C LEU A 75 -2.30 6.73 -4.29
N PHE A 76 -2.69 6.64 -3.01
CA PHE A 76 -4.07 6.91 -2.58
C PHE A 76 -4.44 8.39 -2.73
N TYR A 77 -3.52 9.29 -2.42
CA TYR A 77 -3.70 10.72 -2.63
C TYR A 77 -3.93 11.04 -4.13
N HIS A 78 -3.14 10.41 -5.00
CA HIS A 78 -3.29 10.53 -6.45
C HIS A 78 -4.63 9.91 -6.91
N ALA A 79 -5.01 8.73 -6.41
CA ALA A 79 -6.30 8.11 -6.67
C ALA A 79 -7.50 8.98 -6.28
N ALA A 80 -7.44 9.62 -5.10
CA ALA A 80 -8.49 10.50 -4.61
C ALA A 80 -8.63 11.79 -5.45
N SER A 81 -7.59 12.18 -6.20
CA SER A 81 -7.61 13.33 -7.11
C SER A 81 -8.23 13.03 -8.49
N PHE A 82 -8.66 11.79 -8.75
CA PHE A 82 -9.30 11.42 -10.01
C PHE A 82 -10.49 12.34 -10.32
N ASP A 83 -10.58 12.79 -11.58
CA ASP A 83 -11.70 13.62 -12.05
C ASP A 83 -12.92 12.72 -12.34
N GLY A 84 -13.69 12.47 -11.29
CA GLY A 84 -14.84 11.58 -11.31
C GLY A 84 -15.67 11.68 -10.05
N CYS A 85 -16.77 10.91 -9.97
CA CYS A 85 -17.61 10.84 -8.77
C CYS A 85 -16.91 10.11 -7.61
N SER A 86 -17.45 10.25 -6.38
CA SER A 86 -16.87 9.63 -5.19
C SER A 86 -16.72 8.11 -5.30
N ARG A 87 -17.63 7.43 -6.00
CA ARG A 87 -17.53 5.99 -6.25
C ARG A 87 -16.36 5.64 -7.18
N GLU A 88 -16.12 6.41 -8.23
CA GLU A 88 -14.94 6.21 -9.08
C GLU A 88 -13.65 6.46 -8.30
N LYS A 89 -13.59 7.48 -7.44
CA LYS A 89 -12.43 7.75 -6.60
C LYS A 89 -12.13 6.62 -5.61
N ILE A 90 -13.15 6.06 -4.96
CA ILE A 90 -12.93 4.95 -4.02
C ILE A 90 -12.50 3.65 -4.74
N LEU A 91 -12.98 3.39 -5.94
CA LEU A 91 -12.51 2.30 -6.80
C LEU A 91 -11.07 2.53 -7.27
N ALA A 92 -10.69 3.78 -7.61
CA ALA A 92 -9.31 4.14 -7.93
C ALA A 92 -8.36 3.89 -6.76
N ILE A 93 -8.78 4.15 -5.51
CA ILE A 93 -8.01 3.82 -4.29
C ILE A 93 -7.81 2.29 -4.19
N GLY A 94 -8.86 1.49 -4.41
CA GLY A 94 -8.73 0.03 -4.44
C GLY A 94 -7.77 -0.46 -5.54
N TYR A 95 -7.84 0.14 -6.72
CA TYR A 95 -6.93 -0.13 -7.83
C TYR A 95 -5.47 0.26 -7.52
N ALA A 96 -5.26 1.42 -6.88
CA ALA A 96 -3.95 1.86 -6.40
C ALA A 96 -3.35 0.87 -5.38
N TYR A 97 -4.19 0.33 -4.48
CA TYR A 97 -3.76 -0.68 -3.52
C TYR A 97 -3.27 -1.97 -4.19
N MET A 98 -3.98 -2.43 -5.21
CA MET A 98 -3.56 -3.57 -6.03
C MET A 98 -2.24 -3.28 -6.76
N LEU A 99 -2.11 -2.12 -7.40
CA LEU A 99 -0.87 -1.75 -8.08
C LEU A 99 0.32 -1.72 -7.12
N HIS A 100 0.14 -1.14 -5.92
CA HIS A 100 1.18 -1.15 -4.89
C HIS A 100 1.61 -2.56 -4.52
N ALA A 101 0.67 -3.47 -4.30
CA ALA A 101 0.95 -4.86 -3.96
C ALA A 101 1.69 -5.61 -5.09
N LEU A 102 1.31 -5.38 -6.35
CA LEU A 102 1.93 -6.02 -7.51
C LEU A 102 3.31 -5.47 -7.84
N LEU A 103 3.54 -4.18 -7.63
CA LEU A 103 4.82 -3.52 -7.86
C LEU A 103 5.83 -3.78 -6.74
N ASN A 104 5.35 -3.94 -5.50
CA ASN A 104 6.17 -4.05 -4.31
C ASN A 104 5.76 -5.25 -3.42
N PRO A 105 5.73 -6.49 -3.97
CA PRO A 105 5.14 -7.63 -3.26
C PRO A 105 5.84 -7.96 -1.94
N THR A 106 7.16 -7.82 -1.87
CA THR A 106 7.92 -8.04 -0.63
C THR A 106 7.55 -7.01 0.45
N GLU A 107 7.49 -5.73 0.10
CA GLU A 107 7.10 -4.65 1.03
C GLU A 107 5.64 -4.77 1.47
N PHE A 108 4.74 -5.11 0.54
CA PHE A 108 3.33 -5.35 0.84
C PHE A 108 3.15 -6.45 1.89
N MET A 109 3.81 -7.59 1.72
CA MET A 109 3.76 -8.69 2.67
C MET A 109 4.49 -8.37 3.98
N LEU A 110 5.55 -7.54 3.93
CA LEU A 110 6.28 -7.10 5.11
C LEU A 110 5.40 -6.26 6.04
N VAL A 111 4.63 -5.30 5.52
CA VAL A 111 3.73 -4.44 6.33
C VAL A 111 2.78 -5.28 7.17
N ILE A 112 2.27 -6.38 6.61
CA ILE A 112 1.37 -7.28 7.33
C ILE A 112 2.11 -8.13 8.36
N SER A 113 3.26 -8.67 7.98
CA SER A 113 4.11 -9.46 8.87
C SER A 113 4.65 -8.64 10.05
N ALA A 114 4.89 -7.34 9.83
CA ALA A 114 5.42 -6.43 10.84
C ALA A 114 4.38 -5.96 11.86
N LYS A 115 3.08 -6.16 11.62
CA LYS A 115 2.00 -5.88 12.60
C LYS A 115 1.98 -6.87 13.77
N THR A 116 3.07 -7.63 13.98
CA THR A 116 3.23 -8.49 15.15
C THR A 116 3.79 -7.70 16.34
N PRO A 117 3.30 -7.93 17.57
CA PRO A 117 3.80 -7.24 18.76
C PRO A 117 5.33 -7.31 18.90
N SER A 118 5.94 -8.43 18.50
CA SER A 118 7.38 -8.66 18.60
C SER A 118 8.25 -7.70 17.77
N ILE A 119 7.72 -7.11 16.70
CA ILE A 119 8.43 -6.12 15.87
C ILE A 119 8.16 -4.72 16.40
N GLY A 120 6.90 -4.36 16.64
CA GLY A 120 6.52 -3.04 17.11
C GLY A 120 7.15 -2.68 18.46
N GLU A 121 7.18 -3.60 19.42
CA GLU A 121 7.72 -3.36 20.76
C GLU A 121 9.25 -3.11 20.77
N LYS A 122 9.99 -3.68 19.82
CA LYS A 122 11.44 -3.54 19.71
C LYS A 122 11.89 -2.36 18.85
N SER A 123 10.98 -1.78 18.08
CA SER A 123 11.27 -0.62 17.23
C SER A 123 11.42 0.64 18.09
N SER A 124 12.19 1.60 17.60
CA SER A 124 12.33 2.90 18.26
C SER A 124 10.98 3.64 18.33
N GLU A 125 10.78 4.43 19.38
CA GLU A 125 9.57 5.26 19.56
C GLU A 125 9.33 6.15 18.35
N LYS A 126 10.37 6.81 17.85
CA LYS A 126 10.33 7.63 16.64
C LYS A 126 9.72 6.90 15.45
N ARG A 127 10.13 5.65 15.19
CA ARG A 127 9.62 4.86 14.05
C ARG A 127 8.17 4.44 14.24
N ARG A 128 7.78 4.15 15.48
CA ARG A 128 6.38 3.81 15.79
C ARG A 128 5.45 5.02 15.64
N GLU A 129 5.87 6.20 16.12
CA GLU A 129 5.11 7.44 15.94
C GLU A 129 4.96 7.80 14.47
N GLU A 130 6.06 7.69 13.69
CA GLU A 130 6.04 7.87 12.24
C GLU A 130 5.06 6.91 11.56
N HIS A 131 5.06 5.63 11.95
CA HIS A 131 4.13 4.63 11.42
C HIS A 131 2.66 5.00 11.68
N LEU A 132 2.32 5.33 12.91
CA LEU A 132 0.97 5.76 13.29
C LEU A 132 0.52 7.01 12.52
N HIS A 133 1.43 7.97 12.34
CA HIS A 133 1.15 9.18 11.57
C HIS A 133 0.86 8.86 10.09
N LEU A 134 1.66 7.99 9.48
CA LEU A 134 1.46 7.57 8.08
C LEU A 134 0.17 6.76 7.89
N GLU A 135 -0.14 5.83 8.81
CA GLU A 135 -1.42 5.10 8.78
C GLU A 135 -2.62 6.06 8.92
N GLY A 136 -2.51 7.07 9.80
CA GLY A 136 -3.52 8.11 9.94
C GLY A 136 -3.78 8.86 8.63
N LYS A 137 -2.73 9.33 7.98
CA LYS A 137 -2.83 10.02 6.68
C LYS A 137 -3.44 9.14 5.58
N LEU A 138 -3.07 7.86 5.56
CA LEU A 138 -3.62 6.90 4.60
C LEU A 138 -5.14 6.76 4.79
N LEU A 139 -5.60 6.64 6.03
CA LEU A 139 -7.01 6.54 6.37
C LEU A 139 -7.76 7.85 6.06
N GLU A 140 -7.14 9.01 6.26
CA GLU A 140 -7.73 10.32 5.95
C GLU A 140 -8.11 10.43 4.47
N ASN A 141 -7.29 9.94 3.53
CA ASN A 141 -7.62 9.92 2.10
C ASN A 141 -8.91 9.11 1.82
N ILE A 142 -9.04 7.94 2.43
CA ILE A 142 -10.21 7.09 2.25
C ILE A 142 -11.46 7.75 2.86
N LEU A 143 -11.33 8.27 4.08
CA LEU A 143 -12.43 8.94 4.78
C LEU A 143 -12.86 10.22 4.06
N HIS A 144 -11.93 10.93 3.42
CA HIS A 144 -12.24 12.11 2.62
C HIS A 144 -13.17 11.75 1.45
N VAL A 145 -12.85 10.72 0.68
CA VAL A 145 -13.67 10.25 -0.45
C VAL A 145 -15.04 9.73 0.03
N ILE A 146 -15.08 9.02 1.17
CA ILE A 146 -16.35 8.58 1.79
C ILE A 146 -17.20 9.80 2.19
N SER A 147 -16.59 10.81 2.81
CA SER A 147 -17.27 12.05 3.20
C SER A 147 -17.77 12.83 1.98
N GLU A 148 -17.01 12.87 0.90
CA GLU A 148 -17.44 13.47 -0.37
C GLU A 148 -18.72 12.78 -0.87
N GLY A 149 -18.74 11.44 -0.94
CA GLY A 149 -19.91 10.68 -1.37
C GLY A 149 -21.16 10.85 -0.48
N LEU A 150 -20.97 11.02 0.83
CA LEU A 150 -22.05 11.35 1.76
C LEU A 150 -22.58 12.76 1.53
N THR A 151 -21.69 13.71 1.30
CA THR A 151 -22.05 15.14 1.13
C THR A 151 -22.72 15.39 -0.22
N SER A 152 -22.25 14.74 -1.30
CA SER A 152 -22.85 14.80 -2.64
C SER A 152 -24.19 14.05 -2.71
N GLY A 153 -24.47 13.17 -1.75
CA GLY A 153 -25.66 12.32 -1.76
C GLY A 153 -25.53 11.09 -2.67
N ASP A 154 -24.32 10.74 -3.08
CA ASP A 154 -24.04 9.54 -3.88
C ASP A 154 -24.44 8.27 -3.13
N PHE A 155 -24.34 8.28 -1.79
CA PHE A 155 -24.90 7.26 -0.91
C PHE A 155 -25.26 7.81 0.47
N LYS A 156 -25.99 6.99 1.23
CA LYS A 156 -26.33 7.28 2.62
C LYS A 156 -25.88 6.13 3.51
N LEU A 157 -25.21 6.48 4.60
CA LEU A 157 -24.84 5.48 5.61
C LEU A 157 -26.08 4.85 6.23
N GLN A 158 -26.06 3.53 6.33
CA GLN A 158 -27.03 2.80 7.14
C GLN A 158 -26.78 3.13 8.62
N SER A 159 -27.84 3.18 9.42
CA SER A 159 -27.81 3.66 10.82
C SER A 159 -26.83 2.91 11.74
N HIS A 160 -26.44 1.69 11.37
CA HIS A 160 -25.52 0.85 12.15
C HIS A 160 -24.05 0.94 11.66
N LEU A 161 -23.76 1.72 10.61
CA LEU A 161 -22.43 1.87 10.05
C LEU A 161 -21.87 3.27 10.30
N SER A 162 -20.56 3.33 10.51
CA SER A 162 -19.77 4.55 10.49
C SER A 162 -18.88 4.62 9.24
N PRO A 163 -18.41 5.82 8.82
CA PRO A 163 -17.44 5.93 7.73
C PRO A 163 -16.20 5.07 7.92
N ALA A 164 -15.68 4.94 9.14
CA ALA A 164 -14.53 4.11 9.45
C ALA A 164 -14.81 2.61 9.24
N GLN A 165 -16.03 2.15 9.57
CA GLN A 165 -16.44 0.76 9.31
C GLN A 165 -16.55 0.46 7.81
N VAL A 166 -17.04 1.41 7.01
CA VAL A 166 -17.07 1.30 5.54
C VAL A 166 -15.63 1.24 4.98
N ALA A 167 -14.76 2.13 5.44
CA ALA A 167 -13.35 2.13 5.04
C ALA A 167 -12.67 0.80 5.39
N PHE A 168 -12.89 0.28 6.60
CA PHE A 168 -12.33 -1.00 7.04
C PHE A 168 -12.86 -2.19 6.22
N ALA A 169 -14.16 -2.21 5.91
CA ALA A 169 -14.77 -3.25 5.10
C ALA A 169 -14.20 -3.27 3.67
N LEU A 170 -14.08 -2.11 3.03
CA LEU A 170 -13.46 -1.97 1.70
C LEU A 170 -12.00 -2.42 1.72
N TRP A 171 -11.24 -1.97 2.72
CA TRP A 171 -9.83 -2.39 2.86
C TRP A 171 -9.70 -3.91 3.06
N SER A 172 -10.50 -4.49 3.96
CA SER A 172 -10.48 -5.94 4.25
C SER A 172 -10.79 -6.77 3.01
N MET A 173 -11.76 -6.34 2.21
CA MET A 173 -12.12 -6.98 0.97
C MET A 173 -10.97 -6.89 -0.06
N CYS A 174 -10.42 -5.69 -0.30
CA CYS A 174 -9.28 -5.51 -1.21
C CYS A 174 -8.08 -6.34 -0.76
N PHE A 175 -7.72 -6.27 0.52
CA PHE A 175 -6.63 -7.03 1.10
C PHE A 175 -6.82 -8.55 0.91
N GLY A 176 -8.00 -9.06 1.28
CA GLY A 176 -8.31 -10.49 1.12
C GLY A 176 -8.24 -10.95 -0.32
N THR A 177 -8.78 -10.17 -1.26
CA THR A 177 -8.73 -10.47 -2.70
C THR A 177 -7.29 -10.50 -3.20
N ILE A 178 -6.47 -9.50 -2.84
CA ILE A 178 -5.06 -9.44 -3.26
C ILE A 178 -4.29 -10.64 -2.69
N VAL A 179 -4.37 -10.91 -1.40
CA VAL A 179 -3.61 -12.00 -0.76
C VAL A 179 -4.02 -13.37 -1.29
N LEU A 180 -5.34 -13.60 -1.46
CA LEU A 180 -5.85 -14.91 -1.90
C LEU A 180 -5.61 -15.19 -3.40
N LEU A 181 -5.42 -14.16 -4.21
CA LEU A 181 -5.16 -14.30 -5.65
C LEU A 181 -3.71 -14.01 -6.03
N HIS A 182 -2.84 -13.73 -5.05
CA HIS A 182 -1.41 -13.57 -5.28
C HIS A 182 -0.80 -14.87 -5.82
N GLU A 183 0.13 -14.77 -6.78
CA GLU A 183 0.67 -15.90 -7.54
C GLU A 183 1.37 -16.98 -6.68
N SER A 184 1.87 -16.60 -5.51
CA SER A 184 2.62 -17.48 -4.62
C SER A 184 1.78 -18.47 -3.81
N LEU A 185 0.45 -18.38 -3.85
CA LEU A 185 -0.43 -19.27 -3.10
C LEU A 185 -0.94 -20.40 -3.99
N ASP A 186 -0.95 -21.63 -3.46
CA ASP A 186 -1.57 -22.78 -4.11
C ASP A 186 -3.04 -22.47 -4.44
N ARG A 187 -3.37 -22.54 -5.72
CA ARG A 187 -4.72 -22.24 -6.20
C ARG A 187 -5.62 -23.46 -6.02
N CYS A 188 -6.65 -23.33 -5.23
CA CYS A 188 -7.73 -24.30 -5.25
C CYS A 188 -8.52 -24.17 -6.58
N SER A 189 -9.24 -25.24 -6.98
CA SER A 189 -9.99 -25.30 -8.25
C SER A 189 -10.92 -24.10 -8.47
N VAL A 190 -11.51 -23.56 -7.39
CA VAL A 190 -12.42 -22.39 -7.47
C VAL A 190 -11.69 -21.11 -7.90
N ARG A 191 -10.38 -20.99 -7.60
CA ARG A 191 -9.59 -19.77 -7.88
C ARG A 191 -8.80 -19.84 -9.18
N THR A 192 -8.81 -20.98 -9.88
CA THR A 192 -7.95 -21.21 -11.05
C THR A 192 -8.25 -20.24 -12.21
N GLU A 193 -9.51 -19.84 -12.35
CA GLU A 193 -9.98 -18.94 -13.42
C GLU A 193 -10.15 -17.48 -12.96
N MET A 194 -9.79 -17.17 -11.70
CA MET A 194 -9.91 -15.83 -11.14
C MET A 194 -8.68 -14.99 -11.47
N GLU A 195 -8.91 -13.80 -12.01
CA GLU A 195 -7.88 -12.79 -12.28
C GLU A 195 -7.98 -11.67 -11.25
N LEU A 196 -6.86 -11.32 -10.64
CA LEU A 196 -6.80 -10.37 -9.51
C LEU A 196 -7.52 -9.05 -9.83
N GLU A 197 -7.20 -8.40 -10.95
CA GLU A 197 -7.79 -7.11 -11.33
C GLU A 197 -9.31 -7.23 -11.50
N ARG A 198 -9.78 -8.26 -12.24
CA ARG A 198 -11.19 -8.48 -12.47
C ARG A 198 -11.95 -8.72 -11.18
N GLU A 199 -11.43 -9.60 -10.32
CA GLU A 199 -12.13 -9.95 -9.08
C GLU A 199 -12.10 -8.80 -8.07
N LEU A 200 -11.01 -8.02 -8.03
CA LEU A 200 -10.96 -6.83 -7.16
C LEU A 200 -12.08 -5.84 -7.53
N ILE A 201 -12.24 -5.55 -8.82
CA ILE A 201 -13.28 -4.62 -9.30
C ILE A 201 -14.68 -5.21 -9.09
N ASN A 202 -14.88 -6.51 -9.35
CA ASN A 202 -16.13 -7.17 -9.11
C ASN A 202 -16.55 -7.12 -7.63
N HIS A 203 -15.65 -7.48 -6.72
CA HIS A 203 -15.91 -7.47 -5.28
C HIS A 203 -16.18 -6.05 -4.76
N ALA A 204 -15.39 -5.07 -5.23
CA ALA A 204 -15.61 -3.68 -4.87
C ALA A 204 -17.00 -3.19 -5.34
N ASN A 205 -17.37 -3.49 -6.58
CA ASN A 205 -18.68 -3.12 -7.11
C ASN A 205 -19.84 -3.81 -6.36
N LEU A 206 -19.73 -5.10 -6.04
CA LEU A 206 -20.72 -5.80 -5.22
C LEU A 206 -20.92 -5.12 -3.86
N MET A 207 -19.83 -4.71 -3.19
CA MET A 207 -19.89 -4.03 -1.89
C MET A 207 -20.48 -2.64 -2.01
N LEU A 208 -20.07 -1.85 -3.02
CA LEU A 208 -20.55 -0.49 -3.24
C LEU A 208 -22.03 -0.46 -3.66
N ASP A 209 -22.49 -1.43 -4.47
CA ASP A 209 -23.92 -1.62 -4.78
C ASP A 209 -24.72 -1.95 -3.50
N GLY A 210 -24.18 -2.83 -2.64
CA GLY A 210 -24.78 -3.15 -1.34
C GLY A 210 -24.89 -1.97 -0.38
N LEU A 211 -23.97 -0.99 -0.50
CA LEU A 211 -24.03 0.30 0.22
C LEU A 211 -24.96 1.32 -0.45
N ASN A 212 -25.57 1.00 -1.58
CA ASN A 212 -26.32 1.92 -2.44
C ASN A 212 -25.49 3.14 -2.86
N TRP A 213 -24.20 2.95 -3.12
CA TRP A 213 -23.27 4.01 -3.56
C TRP A 213 -23.36 4.16 -5.07
N LYS A 214 -23.94 5.27 -5.51
CA LYS A 214 -24.18 5.59 -6.93
C LYS A 214 -22.92 6.11 -7.64
N PRO A 215 -22.85 5.98 -8.98
CA PRO A 215 -23.75 5.23 -9.86
C PRO A 215 -23.63 3.72 -9.65
N TYR A 216 -24.74 2.97 -9.77
CA TYR A 216 -24.71 1.51 -9.66
C TYR A 216 -23.90 0.84 -10.76
N THR A 217 -23.51 -0.41 -10.53
CA THR A 217 -22.67 -1.17 -11.48
C THR A 217 -23.30 -1.25 -12.87
N GLN A 218 -24.62 -1.33 -12.96
CA GLN A 218 -25.37 -1.43 -14.22
C GLN A 218 -25.60 -0.07 -14.91
N GLU A 219 -25.35 1.04 -14.23
CA GLU A 219 -25.67 2.40 -14.69
C GLU A 219 -24.45 3.15 -15.23
N HIS A 220 -23.26 2.56 -15.17
CA HIS A 220 -22.00 3.25 -15.47
C HIS A 220 -21.05 2.38 -16.31
N ASP A 221 -20.27 3.01 -17.17
CA ASP A 221 -19.21 2.35 -17.96
C ASP A 221 -17.92 2.15 -17.11
N TRP A 222 -17.94 1.15 -16.25
CA TRP A 222 -16.80 0.79 -15.43
C TRP A 222 -15.59 0.32 -16.24
N ALA A 223 -15.80 -0.23 -17.44
CA ALA A 223 -14.71 -0.60 -18.32
C ALA A 223 -13.98 0.62 -18.85
N GLY A 224 -14.73 1.68 -19.23
CA GLY A 224 -14.18 2.98 -19.63
C GLY A 224 -13.44 3.66 -18.47
N THR A 225 -13.99 3.64 -17.25
CA THR A 225 -13.35 4.19 -16.05
C THR A 225 -12.03 3.44 -15.74
N LEU A 226 -12.04 2.10 -15.76
CA LEU A 226 -10.83 1.30 -15.56
C LEU A 226 -9.75 1.57 -16.63
N LYS A 227 -10.18 1.81 -17.87
CA LYS A 227 -9.26 2.22 -18.94
C LYS A 227 -8.58 3.55 -18.61
N LYS A 228 -9.32 4.54 -18.10
CA LYS A 228 -8.75 5.83 -17.66
C LYS A 228 -7.76 5.65 -16.51
N TYR A 229 -8.06 4.78 -15.52
CA TYR A 229 -7.07 4.47 -14.48
C TYR A 229 -5.76 3.97 -15.08
N LYS A 230 -5.82 3.06 -16.05
CA LYS A 230 -4.63 2.46 -16.67
C LYS A 230 -3.85 3.40 -17.58
N THR A 231 -4.53 4.31 -18.26
CA THR A 231 -3.91 5.13 -19.33
C THR A 231 -3.62 6.56 -18.94
N GLU A 232 -4.28 7.07 -17.92
CA GLU A 232 -4.19 8.46 -17.49
C GLU A 232 -3.72 8.56 -16.04
N LEU A 233 -4.47 7.97 -15.08
CA LEU A 233 -4.21 8.13 -13.66
C LEU A 233 -2.94 7.39 -13.21
N PHE A 234 -2.77 6.11 -13.57
CA PHE A 234 -1.66 5.24 -13.15
C PHE A 234 -0.84 4.73 -14.35
N ALA A 235 -0.70 5.56 -15.38
CA ALA A 235 -0.02 5.16 -16.61
C ALA A 235 1.43 4.71 -16.38
N ASP A 236 2.14 5.32 -15.45
CA ASP A 236 3.53 5.00 -15.11
C ASP A 236 3.64 3.68 -14.35
N GLU A 237 2.81 3.48 -13.34
CA GLU A 237 2.73 2.26 -12.55
C GLU A 237 2.35 1.05 -13.41
N VAL A 238 1.37 1.23 -14.29
CA VAL A 238 0.96 0.16 -15.24
C VAL A 238 2.08 -0.16 -16.22
N ARG A 239 2.83 0.82 -16.71
CA ARG A 239 4.01 0.58 -17.55
C ARG A 239 5.12 -0.17 -16.80
N GLN A 240 5.34 0.20 -15.55
CA GLN A 240 6.32 -0.49 -14.68
C GLN A 240 5.92 -1.94 -14.45
N LEU A 241 4.64 -2.20 -14.12
CA LEU A 241 4.12 -3.54 -13.90
C LEU A 241 4.31 -4.42 -15.16
N LYS A 242 3.97 -3.93 -16.35
CA LYS A 242 4.19 -4.65 -17.61
C LYS A 242 5.65 -5.00 -17.86
N ARG A 243 6.58 -4.11 -17.49
CA ARG A 243 8.03 -4.40 -17.60
C ARG A 243 8.49 -5.50 -16.65
N LEU A 244 7.90 -5.59 -15.46
CA LEU A 244 8.23 -6.65 -14.50
C LEU A 244 7.69 -8.02 -14.95
N GLN A 245 6.52 -8.05 -15.56
CA GLN A 245 5.90 -9.29 -16.07
C GLN A 245 6.58 -9.85 -17.34
N ASN A 246 7.34 -9.03 -18.08
CA ASN A 246 8.06 -9.43 -19.28
C ASN A 246 9.54 -9.84 -19.02
N LYS A 247 9.97 -9.86 -17.77
CA LYS A 247 11.31 -10.35 -17.33
C LYS A 247 11.25 -11.78 -16.82
#